data_c4cb7c404499f64224071e7c129d8a36
#
_entry.id   c4cb7c404499f64224071e7c129d8a36
#
_cell.length_a   1.000
_cell.length_b   1.000
_cell.length_c   1.000
_cell.angle_alpha   90.00
_cell.angle_beta   90.00
_cell.angle_gamma   90.00
#
_symmetry.space_group_name_H-M   'P 1'
#
loop_
_entity.id
_entity.type
_entity.pdbx_description
1 polymer ?
#
loop_
_entity_poly.entity_id
_entity_poly.type
_entity_poly.pdbx_seq_one_letter_code
_entity_poly.pdbx_strand_id
1 'polypeptide(L)'
;MEIMTKVICPYCKEWLDIEKFLTLDDLKNEYTYKECYVCNKHFVLRLKTAIHAKPSKIEKEIEETLRDIKFLREMRKLHPEMIVITKPRESELERLYKLQKENKK
;
A
#
# COMPACT_ATOMS: atom_id res chain seq x y z
N MET A 1 -5.93 -5.72 -26.08
CA MET A 1 -5.36 -5.61 -24.71
C MET A 1 -6.50 -5.40 -23.72
N GLU A 2 -6.66 -6.31 -22.79
CA GLU A 2 -7.71 -6.16 -21.80
C GLU A 2 -7.24 -5.27 -20.65
N ILE A 3 -8.04 -4.27 -20.33
CA ILE A 3 -7.80 -3.40 -19.19
C ILE A 3 -8.42 -4.07 -17.97
N MET A 4 -7.64 -4.24 -16.91
CA MET A 4 -8.16 -4.79 -15.66
C MET A 4 -9.13 -3.77 -15.05
N THR A 5 -10.41 -4.13 -15.00
CA THR A 5 -11.45 -3.27 -14.43
C THR A 5 -11.91 -3.68 -13.04
N LYS A 6 -11.45 -4.83 -12.56
CA LYS A 6 -11.85 -5.37 -11.25
C LYS A 6 -10.65 -5.89 -10.47
N VAL A 7 -10.70 -5.74 -9.15
CA VAL A 7 -9.71 -6.30 -8.22
C VAL A 7 -10.43 -7.05 -7.11
N ILE A 8 -9.74 -7.99 -6.47
CA ILE A 8 -10.30 -8.75 -5.35
C ILE A 8 -9.87 -8.10 -4.05
N CYS A 9 -10.83 -7.78 -3.18
CA CYS A 9 -10.52 -7.27 -1.85
C CYS A 9 -9.72 -8.33 -1.08
N PRO A 10 -8.56 -7.99 -0.47
CA PRO A 10 -7.75 -8.98 0.22
C PRO A 10 -8.36 -9.47 1.55
N TYR A 11 -9.42 -8.82 2.03
CA TYR A 11 -10.09 -9.21 3.28
C TYR A 11 -11.36 -10.01 3.06
N CYS A 12 -12.31 -9.50 2.27
CA CYS A 12 -13.58 -10.17 2.05
C CYS A 12 -13.64 -11.03 0.79
N LYS A 13 -12.64 -10.93 -0.07
CA LYS A 13 -12.52 -11.70 -1.33
C LYS A 13 -13.58 -11.38 -2.37
N GLU A 14 -14.29 -10.28 -2.19
CA GLU A 14 -15.26 -9.82 -3.19
C GLU A 14 -14.59 -9.05 -4.32
N TRP A 15 -15.17 -9.13 -5.51
CA TRP A 15 -14.69 -8.37 -6.65
C TRP A 15 -15.10 -6.91 -6.52
N LEU A 16 -14.14 -6.02 -6.68
CA LEU A 16 -14.36 -4.58 -6.61
C LEU A 16 -14.12 -3.96 -7.98
N ASP A 17 -15.02 -3.06 -8.36
CA ASP A 17 -14.93 -2.35 -9.63
C ASP A 17 -13.96 -1.17 -9.47
N ILE A 18 -12.82 -1.21 -10.18
CA ILE A 18 -11.79 -0.17 -10.13
C ILE A 18 -12.36 1.19 -10.52
N GLU A 19 -13.24 1.22 -11.51
CA GLU A 19 -13.82 2.47 -12.02
C GLU A 19 -14.59 3.24 -10.95
N LYS A 20 -15.11 2.56 -9.93
CA LYS A 20 -15.90 3.20 -8.87
C LYS A 20 -15.05 3.94 -7.84
N PHE A 21 -13.78 3.59 -7.69
CA PHE A 21 -12.96 4.19 -6.63
C PHE A 21 -11.59 4.68 -7.06
N LEU A 22 -11.12 4.38 -8.26
CA LEU A 22 -9.85 4.90 -8.77
C LEU A 22 -10.05 6.21 -9.51
N THR A 23 -9.19 7.19 -9.23
CA THR A 23 -9.17 8.48 -9.91
C THR A 23 -7.94 8.56 -10.82
N LEU A 24 -7.92 9.57 -11.69
CA LEU A 24 -6.76 9.81 -12.56
C LEU A 24 -5.51 10.14 -11.76
N ASP A 25 -5.66 10.79 -10.60
CA ASP A 25 -4.54 11.11 -9.72
C ASP A 25 -3.93 9.84 -9.13
N ASP A 26 -4.74 8.84 -8.83
CA ASP A 26 -4.26 7.56 -8.30
C ASP A 26 -3.35 6.85 -9.30
N LEU A 27 -3.62 6.99 -10.60
CA LEU A 27 -2.82 6.35 -11.66
C LEU A 27 -1.41 6.90 -11.78
N LYS A 28 -1.15 8.08 -11.22
CA LYS A 28 0.17 8.70 -11.22
C LYS A 28 1.07 8.17 -10.10
N ASN A 29 0.51 7.49 -9.13
CA ASN A 29 1.22 6.95 -7.98
C ASN A 29 1.45 5.45 -8.14
N GLU A 30 2.56 4.95 -7.58
CA GLU A 30 2.87 3.52 -7.61
C GLU A 30 1.92 2.71 -6.73
N TYR A 31 1.37 3.35 -5.70
CA TYR A 31 0.39 2.72 -4.82
C TYR A 31 -0.54 3.77 -4.24
N THR A 32 -1.72 3.32 -3.81
CA THR A 32 -2.71 4.17 -3.18
C THR A 32 -3.47 3.39 -2.10
N TYR A 33 -4.07 4.12 -1.16
CA TYR A 33 -4.87 3.54 -0.07
C TYR A 33 -6.34 3.64 -0.46
N LYS A 34 -7.04 2.51 -0.41
CA LYS A 34 -8.46 2.45 -0.77
C LYS A 34 -9.27 1.72 0.28
N GLU A 35 -10.56 2.01 0.35
CA GLU A 35 -11.50 1.35 1.23
C GLU A 35 -12.45 0.49 0.42
N CYS A 36 -12.59 -0.78 0.83
CA CYS A 36 -13.53 -1.69 0.19
C CYS A 36 -14.97 -1.25 0.48
N TYR A 37 -15.78 -1.08 -0.54
CA TYR A 37 -17.17 -0.67 -0.36
C TYR A 37 -18.09 -1.83 0.07
N VAL A 38 -17.57 -3.05 0.14
CA VAL A 38 -18.32 -4.23 0.61
C VAL A 38 -18.08 -4.46 2.10
N CYS A 39 -16.82 -4.56 2.53
CA CYS A 39 -16.49 -4.85 3.93
C CYS A 39 -16.01 -3.64 4.73
N ASN A 40 -15.83 -2.50 4.07
CA ASN A 40 -15.39 -1.23 4.66
C ASN A 40 -14.00 -1.27 5.29
N LYS A 41 -13.18 -2.23 4.92
CA LYS A 41 -11.79 -2.28 5.38
C LYS A 41 -10.87 -1.60 4.38
N HIS A 42 -9.85 -0.93 4.91
CA HIS A 42 -8.84 -0.28 4.08
C HIS A 42 -7.81 -1.29 3.59
N PHE A 43 -7.32 -1.10 2.38
CA PHE A 43 -6.24 -1.91 1.81
C PHE A 43 -5.36 -1.05 0.93
N VAL A 44 -4.19 -1.59 0.55
CA VAL A 44 -3.26 -0.90 -0.35
C VAL A 44 -3.43 -1.47 -1.75
N LEU A 45 -3.53 -0.58 -2.72
CA LEU A 45 -3.62 -0.96 -4.13
C LEU A 45 -2.32 -0.54 -4.81
N ARG A 46 -1.54 -1.51 -5.26
CA ARG A 46 -0.28 -1.25 -5.98
C ARG A 46 -0.53 -1.21 -7.47
N LEU A 47 -0.07 -0.15 -8.11
CA LEU A 47 -0.25 0.09 -9.53
C LEU A 47 1.10 -0.05 -10.23
N LYS A 48 1.33 -1.18 -10.91
CA LYS A 48 2.57 -1.40 -11.64
C LYS A 48 2.58 -0.67 -12.98
N THR A 49 1.43 -0.67 -13.62
CA THR A 49 1.18 0.07 -14.87
C THR A 49 -0.25 0.56 -14.82
N ALA A 50 -0.66 1.36 -15.81
CA ALA A 50 -2.03 1.86 -15.90
C ALA A 50 -3.09 0.74 -16.03
N ILE A 51 -2.65 -0.48 -16.31
CA ILE A 51 -3.55 -1.61 -16.57
C ILE A 51 -3.42 -2.75 -15.55
N HIS A 52 -2.48 -2.66 -14.60
CA HIS A 52 -2.31 -3.68 -13.58
C HIS A 52 -2.42 -3.07 -12.19
N ALA A 53 -3.36 -3.57 -11.40
CA ALA A 53 -3.57 -3.16 -10.04
C ALA A 53 -3.52 -4.39 -9.14
N LYS A 54 -2.69 -4.35 -8.10
CA LYS A 54 -2.53 -5.46 -7.17
C LYS A 54 -2.94 -5.03 -5.76
N PRO A 55 -4.03 -5.60 -5.22
CA PRO A 55 -4.45 -5.28 -3.85
C PRO A 55 -3.56 -5.96 -2.82
N SER A 56 -3.37 -5.32 -1.68
CA SER A 56 -2.54 -5.83 -0.60
C SER A 56 -3.14 -5.47 0.75
N LYS A 57 -3.07 -6.38 1.71
CA LYS A 57 -3.53 -6.14 3.08
C LYS A 57 -2.64 -5.13 3.77
N ILE A 58 -3.24 -4.31 4.66
CA ILE A 58 -2.51 -3.32 5.44
C ILE A 58 -1.42 -4.00 6.30
N GLU A 59 -1.73 -5.14 6.91
CA GLU A 59 -0.79 -5.88 7.76
C GLU A 59 0.47 -6.29 6.98
N LYS A 60 0.30 -6.73 5.74
CA LYS A 60 1.41 -7.10 4.87
C LYS A 60 2.29 -5.91 4.53
N GLU A 61 1.67 -4.77 4.24
CA GLU A 61 2.39 -3.53 3.93
C GLU A 61 3.18 -3.02 5.15
N ILE A 62 2.61 -3.15 6.34
CA ILE A 62 3.32 -2.81 7.59
C ILE A 62 4.57 -3.67 7.74
N GLU A 63 4.45 -4.98 7.53
CA GLU A 63 5.56 -5.92 7.62
C GLU A 63 6.69 -5.57 6.66
N GLU A 64 6.35 -5.31 5.39
CA GLU A 64 7.32 -4.94 4.37
C GLU A 64 7.99 -3.60 4.69
N THR A 65 7.23 -2.62 5.17
CA THR A 65 7.77 -1.30 5.52
C THR A 65 8.73 -1.40 6.71
N LEU A 66 8.39 -2.20 7.72
CA LEU A 66 9.28 -2.45 8.87
C LEU A 66 10.57 -3.12 8.43
N ARG A 67 10.48 -4.07 7.52
CA ARG A 67 11.66 -4.76 6.97
C ARG A 67 12.58 -3.79 6.23
N ASP A 68 12.00 -2.90 5.44
CA ASP A 68 12.75 -1.87 4.71
C ASP A 68 13.46 -0.91 5.67
N ILE A 69 12.77 -0.45 6.71
CA ILE A 69 13.34 0.45 7.71
C ILE A 69 14.51 -0.22 8.42
N LYS A 70 14.35 -1.49 8.81
CA LYS A 70 15.41 -2.26 9.45
C LYS A 70 16.63 -2.40 8.55
N PHE A 71 16.41 -2.72 7.28
CA PHE A 71 17.48 -2.84 6.29
C PHE A 71 18.25 -1.52 6.13
N LEU A 72 17.52 -0.39 6.02
CA LEU A 72 18.14 0.92 5.87
C LEU A 72 18.97 1.29 7.10
N ARG A 73 18.51 0.96 8.31
CA ARG A 73 19.25 1.20 9.54
C ARG A 73 20.52 0.37 9.62
N GLU A 74 20.47 -0.88 9.17
CA GLU A 74 21.66 -1.75 9.13
C GLU A 74 22.68 -1.23 8.11
N MET A 75 22.25 -0.79 6.95
CA MET A 75 23.12 -0.20 5.94
C MET A 75 23.80 1.06 6.46
N ARG A 76 23.10 1.88 7.25
CA ARG A 76 23.69 3.08 7.86
C ARG A 76 24.80 2.74 8.85
N LYS A 77 24.66 1.63 9.58
CA LYS A 77 25.69 1.17 10.51
C LYS A 77 26.95 0.68 9.80
N LEU A 78 26.76 -0.03 8.68
CA LEU A 78 27.86 -0.58 7.88
C LEU A 78 28.56 0.49 7.05
N HIS A 79 27.81 1.50 6.61
CA HIS A 79 28.31 2.57 5.74
C HIS A 79 27.90 3.93 6.29
N PRO A 80 28.57 4.38 7.39
CA PRO A 80 28.18 5.67 8.02
C PRO A 80 28.33 6.88 7.12
N GLU A 81 29.13 6.79 6.05
CA GLU A 81 29.30 7.84 5.06
C GLU A 81 28.11 7.98 4.11
N MET A 82 27.22 6.97 4.05
CA MET A 82 26.03 7.03 3.18
C MET A 82 24.90 7.78 3.88
N ILE A 83 24.25 8.65 3.10
CA ILE A 83 23.04 9.33 3.56
C ILE A 83 21.87 8.39 3.34
N VAL A 84 21.29 7.90 4.45
CA VAL A 84 20.12 7.02 4.40
C VAL A 84 18.91 7.80 4.90
N ILE A 85 17.91 7.95 4.03
CA ILE A 85 16.68 8.69 4.36
C ILE A 85 15.59 7.69 4.72
N THR A 86 15.21 7.64 6.01
CA THR A 86 14.16 6.75 6.51
C THR A 86 12.83 7.44 6.75
N LYS A 87 12.80 8.79 6.79
CA LYS A 87 11.59 9.56 7.08
C LYS A 87 10.37 9.22 6.23
N PRO A 88 10.47 9.11 4.90
CA PRO A 88 9.31 8.75 4.09
C PRO A 88 8.71 7.39 4.46
N ARG A 89 9.56 6.42 4.80
CA ARG A 89 9.10 5.10 5.22
C ARG A 89 8.44 5.13 6.60
N GLU A 90 8.96 5.94 7.50
CA GLU A 90 8.38 6.11 8.84
C GLU A 90 7.01 6.77 8.77
N SER A 91 6.84 7.78 7.92
CA SER A 91 5.55 8.44 7.71
C SER A 91 4.52 7.49 7.10
N GLU A 92 4.94 6.67 6.17
CA GLU A 92 4.10 5.64 5.56
C GLU A 92 3.65 4.63 6.61
N LEU A 93 4.56 4.21 7.49
CA LEU A 93 4.26 3.27 8.55
C LEU A 93 3.20 3.81 9.52
N GLU A 94 3.30 5.09 9.91
CA GLU A 94 2.31 5.73 10.76
C GLU A 94 0.91 5.72 10.11
N ARG A 95 0.85 6.02 8.82
CA ARG A 95 -0.40 5.99 8.06
C ARG A 95 -0.99 4.59 8.02
N LEU A 96 -0.15 3.58 7.80
CA LEU A 96 -0.59 2.18 7.78
C LEU A 96 -1.15 1.73 9.13
N TYR A 97 -0.51 2.11 10.24
CA TYR A 97 -1.01 1.81 11.58
C TYR A 97 -2.36 2.46 11.85
N LYS A 98 -2.53 3.69 11.39
CA LYS A 98 -3.80 4.40 11.53
C LYS A 98 -4.93 3.68 10.80
N LEU A 99 -4.67 3.25 9.56
CA LEU A 99 -5.63 2.50 8.76
C LEU A 99 -5.94 1.13 9.38
N GLN A 100 -4.93 0.49 9.96
CA GLN A 100 -5.13 -0.78 10.65
C GLN A 100 -6.09 -0.64 11.83
N LYS A 101 -5.96 0.43 12.60
CA LYS A 101 -6.88 0.73 13.70
C LYS A 101 -8.31 0.91 13.21
N GLU A 102 -8.49 1.62 12.10
CA GLU A 102 -9.80 1.83 11.50
C GLU A 102 -10.41 0.51 11.04
N ASN A 103 -9.60 -0.41 10.51
CA ASN A 103 -10.08 -1.73 10.09
C ASN A 103 -10.57 -2.60 11.23
N LYS A 104 -10.12 -2.35 12.45
CA LYS A 104 -10.52 -3.12 13.64
C LYS A 104 -11.81 -2.65 14.31
N LYS A 105 -12.35 -1.53 13.87
CA LYS A 105 -13.60 -0.99 14.40
C LYS A 105 -14.83 -1.76 13.94
#